data_d1ed3f26b00850334896724d3f69fdbf
#
_entry.id   d1ed3f26b00850334896724d3f69fdbf
#
_cell.length_a   1.000
_cell.length_b   1.000
_cell.length_c   1.000
_cell.angle_alpha   90.00
_cell.angle_beta   90.00
_cell.angle_gamma   90.00
#
_symmetry.space_group_name_H-M   'P 1'
#
loop_
_entity.id
_entity.type
_entity.pdbx_description
1 polymer ?
#
loop_
_entity_poly.entity_id
_entity_poly.type
_entity_poly.pdbx_seq_one_letter_code
_entity_poly.pdbx_strand_id
1 'polypeptide(L)'
;CEDFNNSDSVICVSEAVKRHFHIRNKNAVVLYDAVDSIRNIQDVHYEKENYFLYCGGLSENKGVLDAISSFSKVSRNRNIRLYIAGTGSAHFVKKMKSLIEKEGIEGKVVLLGYRTDAKELMRKAVALLMCSWHEAYGRVTVEAMMNDCVVIGRNSGGTSELIEHEETGFLFDSNSELEALMEKVLDMDTTIIRDKAREKAIHSFTEEVYGEQLKKVYDNLLIQNHKTTQE
;
A
#
# COMPACT_ATOMS: atom_id res chain seq x y z
N CYS A 1 0.64 25.12 8.93
CA CYS A 1 1.98 24.46 8.94
C CYS A 1 3.05 25.20 9.75
N GLU A 2 2.78 26.46 10.21
CA GLU A 2 3.74 27.16 11.09
C GLU A 2 3.95 26.44 12.41
N ASP A 3 2.92 25.85 12.98
CA ASP A 3 2.98 25.13 14.27
C ASP A 3 3.93 23.93 14.24
N PHE A 4 3.96 23.16 13.14
CA PHE A 4 4.86 22.01 13.02
C PHE A 4 6.35 22.41 12.99
N ASN A 5 6.66 23.56 12.40
CA ASN A 5 8.05 24.02 12.29
C ASN A 5 8.59 24.61 13.61
N ASN A 6 7.71 24.95 14.55
CA ASN A 6 8.05 25.51 15.85
C ASN A 6 8.08 24.45 16.98
N SER A 7 7.72 23.21 16.69
CA SER A 7 7.82 22.11 17.67
C SER A 7 9.25 21.60 17.82
N ASP A 8 9.56 20.93 18.93
CA ASP A 8 10.89 20.37 19.20
C ASP A 8 11.29 19.33 18.15
N SER A 9 10.32 18.56 17.66
CA SER A 9 10.49 17.60 16.57
C SER A 9 9.15 17.38 15.85
N VAL A 10 9.21 16.85 14.63
CA VAL A 10 8.05 16.42 13.85
C VAL A 10 8.31 15.01 13.32
N ILE A 11 7.40 14.10 13.60
CA ILE A 11 7.40 12.76 13.01
C ILE A 11 6.44 12.74 11.83
N CYS A 12 6.95 12.40 10.65
CA CYS A 12 6.17 12.24 9.42
C CYS A 12 6.10 10.76 9.06
N VAL A 13 4.93 10.29 8.65
CA VAL A 13 4.71 8.87 8.28
C VAL A 13 5.30 8.49 6.93
N SER A 14 5.79 9.47 6.16
CA SER A 14 6.50 9.27 4.89
C SER A 14 7.23 10.55 4.46
N GLU A 15 8.18 10.42 3.55
CA GLU A 15 8.82 11.56 2.89
C GLU A 15 7.80 12.35 2.04
N ALA A 16 6.82 11.66 1.45
CA ALA A 16 5.75 12.29 0.69
C ALA A 16 4.92 13.24 1.56
N VAL A 17 4.58 12.82 2.78
CA VAL A 17 3.88 13.68 3.76
C VAL A 17 4.77 14.85 4.17
N LYS A 18 6.05 14.60 4.48
CA LYS A 18 7.01 15.65 4.84
C LYS A 18 7.12 16.71 3.74
N ARG A 19 7.23 16.30 2.48
CA ARG A 19 7.26 17.20 1.32
C ARG A 19 5.93 17.95 1.12
N HIS A 20 4.80 17.24 1.20
CA HIS A 20 3.47 17.81 0.97
C HIS A 20 3.15 18.97 1.94
N PHE A 21 3.49 18.81 3.22
CA PHE A 21 3.27 19.81 4.25
C PHE A 21 4.42 20.81 4.38
N HIS A 22 5.43 20.75 3.52
CA HIS A 22 6.61 21.62 3.56
C HIS A 22 7.26 21.69 4.94
N ILE A 23 7.40 20.54 5.61
CA ILE A 23 7.99 20.45 6.95
C ILE A 23 9.48 20.82 6.86
N ARG A 24 9.86 21.94 7.51
CA ARG A 24 11.23 22.48 7.55
C ARG A 24 11.86 22.40 8.93
N ASN A 25 11.19 21.76 9.89
CA ASN A 25 11.72 21.56 11.23
C ASN A 25 13.04 20.76 11.12
N LYS A 26 14.13 21.29 11.76
CA LYS A 26 15.47 20.70 11.68
C LYS A 26 15.56 19.29 12.30
N ASN A 27 14.63 18.98 13.20
CA ASN A 27 14.51 17.69 13.88
C ASN A 27 13.38 16.84 13.30
N ALA A 28 12.89 17.17 12.10
CA ALA A 28 11.86 16.37 11.46
C ALA A 28 12.42 15.05 10.96
N VAL A 29 11.82 13.96 11.40
CA VAL A 29 12.16 12.60 11.01
C VAL A 29 11.02 11.93 10.26
N VAL A 30 11.34 11.02 9.35
CA VAL A 30 10.37 10.10 8.77
C VAL A 30 10.41 8.80 9.57
N LEU A 31 9.26 8.41 10.06
CA LEU A 31 9.06 7.15 10.79
C LEU A 31 7.81 6.49 10.24
N TYR A 32 8.01 5.46 9.43
CA TYR A 32 6.91 4.71 8.81
C TYR A 32 6.09 3.98 9.86
N ASP A 33 4.77 4.06 9.78
CA ASP A 33 3.88 3.37 10.72
C ASP A 33 4.14 1.86 10.77
N ALA A 34 4.05 1.31 11.97
CA ALA A 34 4.11 -0.13 12.13
C ALA A 34 2.86 -0.82 11.60
N VAL A 35 3.07 -2.00 11.05
CA VAL A 35 2.03 -2.95 10.72
C VAL A 35 2.22 -4.18 11.60
N ASP A 36 1.10 -4.74 12.10
CA ASP A 36 1.13 -5.91 12.99
C ASP A 36 2.05 -7.00 12.44
N SER A 37 3.14 -7.27 13.17
CA SER A 37 4.00 -8.39 12.83
C SER A 37 3.20 -9.69 12.94
N ILE A 38 3.25 -10.50 11.92
CA ILE A 38 2.71 -11.86 12.00
C ILE A 38 3.71 -12.63 12.86
N ARG A 39 3.38 -12.86 14.14
CA ARG A 39 4.26 -13.50 15.14
C ARG A 39 4.76 -14.90 14.77
N ASN A 40 4.31 -15.48 13.67
CA ASN A 40 4.75 -16.77 13.13
C ASN A 40 4.76 -16.67 11.60
N ILE A 41 5.57 -15.77 11.05
CA ILE A 41 5.83 -15.79 9.60
C ILE A 41 6.72 -17.03 9.35
N GLN A 42 6.09 -18.16 9.10
CA GLN A 42 6.76 -19.27 8.43
C GLN A 42 6.94 -18.85 6.96
N ASP A 43 8.02 -19.30 6.33
CA ASP A 43 8.24 -19.18 4.89
C ASP A 43 7.21 -20.03 4.11
N VAL A 44 5.94 -19.62 4.21
CA VAL A 44 4.82 -20.33 3.59
C VAL A 44 4.39 -19.53 2.37
N HIS A 45 4.60 -20.13 1.20
CA HIS A 45 3.98 -19.67 -0.02
C HIS A 45 2.56 -20.22 -0.11
N TYR A 46 1.62 -19.34 -0.41
CA TYR A 46 0.23 -19.69 -0.59
C TYR A 46 -0.06 -19.92 -2.06
N GLU A 47 -0.84 -20.97 -2.38
CA GLU A 47 -1.38 -21.18 -3.71
C GLU A 47 -2.27 -19.98 -4.09
N LYS A 48 -2.00 -19.40 -5.25
CA LYS A 48 -2.73 -18.22 -5.72
C LYS A 48 -4.02 -18.61 -6.42
N GLU A 49 -5.08 -17.96 -6.04
CA GLU A 49 -6.37 -18.05 -6.71
C GLU A 49 -6.46 -17.00 -7.83
N ASN A 50 -7.24 -17.26 -8.87
CA ASN A 50 -7.33 -16.41 -10.06
C ASN A 50 -8.10 -15.11 -9.78
N TYR A 51 -7.55 -14.22 -8.93
CA TYR A 51 -8.09 -12.88 -8.73
C TYR A 51 -7.03 -11.85 -8.37
N PHE A 52 -7.26 -10.61 -8.83
CA PHE A 52 -6.63 -9.41 -8.28
C PHE A 52 -7.45 -8.90 -7.10
N LEU A 53 -6.78 -8.34 -6.11
CA LEU A 53 -7.41 -7.73 -4.95
C LEU A 53 -7.23 -6.21 -4.96
N TYR A 54 -8.31 -5.48 -4.78
CA TYR A 54 -8.28 -4.11 -4.30
C TYR A 54 -8.76 -4.09 -2.84
N CYS A 55 -7.99 -3.44 -1.95
CA CYS A 55 -8.34 -3.36 -0.54
C CYS A 55 -8.15 -1.92 -0.03
N GLY A 56 -9.24 -1.29 0.45
CA GLY A 56 -9.17 0.07 0.96
C GLY A 56 -10.48 0.84 0.86
N GLY A 57 -10.44 2.11 1.24
CA GLY A 57 -11.59 3.01 1.09
C GLY A 57 -12.01 3.17 -0.37
N LEU A 58 -13.32 3.19 -0.62
CA LEU A 58 -13.87 3.35 -1.95
C LEU A 58 -14.16 4.83 -2.20
N SER A 59 -13.23 5.50 -2.85
CA SER A 59 -13.33 6.91 -3.24
C SER A 59 -12.50 7.19 -4.49
N GLU A 60 -12.73 8.34 -5.11
CA GLU A 60 -12.05 8.72 -6.34
C GLU A 60 -10.52 8.79 -6.15
N ASN A 61 -10.07 9.43 -5.06
CA ASN A 61 -8.64 9.58 -4.76
C ASN A 61 -7.92 8.24 -4.46
N LYS A 62 -8.68 7.19 -4.12
CA LYS A 62 -8.13 5.85 -3.89
C LYS A 62 -7.98 5.02 -5.18
N GLY A 63 -8.36 5.57 -6.34
CA GLY A 63 -8.06 5.01 -7.65
C GLY A 63 -8.76 3.69 -7.98
N VAL A 64 -9.83 3.31 -7.26
CA VAL A 64 -10.55 2.06 -7.52
C VAL A 64 -11.19 2.03 -8.91
N LEU A 65 -11.55 3.21 -9.48
CA LEU A 65 -12.08 3.29 -10.84
C LEU A 65 -10.98 2.97 -11.88
N ASP A 66 -9.73 3.37 -11.62
CA ASP A 66 -8.58 3.00 -12.46
C ASP A 66 -8.35 1.49 -12.42
N ALA A 67 -8.41 0.87 -11.23
CA ALA A 67 -8.32 -0.58 -11.08
C ALA A 67 -9.41 -1.30 -11.90
N ILE A 68 -10.67 -0.85 -11.83
CA ILE A 68 -11.79 -1.44 -12.59
C ILE A 68 -11.58 -1.28 -14.10
N SER A 69 -11.20 -0.07 -14.55
CA SER A 69 -11.00 0.22 -15.97
C SER A 69 -9.84 -0.58 -16.57
N SER A 70 -8.72 -0.67 -15.88
CA SER A 70 -7.58 -1.47 -16.34
C SER A 70 -7.88 -2.96 -16.30
N PHE A 71 -8.55 -3.43 -15.22
CA PHE A 71 -9.00 -4.82 -15.11
C PHE A 71 -9.95 -5.21 -16.24
N SER A 72 -10.84 -4.32 -16.70
CA SER A 72 -11.78 -4.64 -17.78
C SER A 72 -11.07 -5.08 -19.05
N LYS A 73 -9.92 -4.47 -19.36
CA LYS A 73 -9.12 -4.78 -20.54
C LYS A 73 -8.40 -6.13 -20.41
N VAL A 74 -7.73 -6.32 -19.27
CA VAL A 74 -6.98 -7.56 -18.97
C VAL A 74 -7.92 -8.77 -18.91
N SER A 75 -9.08 -8.61 -18.30
CA SER A 75 -10.04 -9.71 -18.11
C SER A 75 -10.72 -10.20 -19.39
N ARG A 76 -10.62 -9.49 -20.52
CA ARG A 76 -11.26 -9.91 -21.81
C ARG A 76 -10.76 -11.28 -22.26
N ASN A 77 -9.48 -11.53 -22.12
CA ASN A 77 -8.82 -12.74 -22.61
C ASN A 77 -8.32 -13.66 -21.47
N ARG A 78 -8.70 -13.36 -20.22
CA ARG A 78 -8.26 -14.11 -19.03
C ARG A 78 -9.46 -14.54 -18.18
N ASN A 79 -9.36 -15.76 -17.65
CA ASN A 79 -10.31 -16.23 -16.63
C ASN A 79 -9.83 -15.78 -15.25
N ILE A 80 -10.04 -14.50 -14.96
CA ILE A 80 -9.60 -13.84 -13.72
C ILE A 80 -10.73 -12.99 -13.16
N ARG A 81 -10.72 -12.76 -11.85
CA ARG A 81 -11.67 -11.89 -11.15
C ARG A 81 -10.96 -10.68 -10.53
N LEU A 82 -11.73 -9.65 -10.23
CA LEU A 82 -11.31 -8.54 -9.38
C LEU A 82 -12.17 -8.55 -8.12
N TYR A 83 -11.53 -8.76 -6.97
CA TYR A 83 -12.16 -8.62 -5.67
C TYR A 83 -11.91 -7.23 -5.12
N ILE A 84 -12.97 -6.55 -4.70
CA ILE A 84 -12.90 -5.19 -4.14
C ILE A 84 -13.41 -5.25 -2.70
N ALA A 85 -12.47 -5.20 -1.76
CA ALA A 85 -12.70 -5.16 -0.33
C ALA A 85 -12.61 -3.72 0.19
N GLY A 86 -13.69 -3.22 0.77
CA GLY A 86 -13.74 -1.87 1.31
C GLY A 86 -15.13 -1.26 1.31
N THR A 87 -15.23 -0.06 1.87
CA THR A 87 -16.48 0.70 1.93
C THR A 87 -16.31 2.10 1.40
N GLY A 88 -17.39 2.68 0.94
CA GLY A 88 -17.47 4.05 0.44
C GLY A 88 -18.89 4.58 0.50
N SER A 89 -19.10 5.82 0.07
CA SER A 89 -20.45 6.38 0.00
C SER A 89 -21.34 5.61 -0.98
N ALA A 90 -22.64 5.54 -0.70
CA ALA A 90 -23.59 4.88 -1.60
C ALA A 90 -23.55 5.47 -3.03
N HIS A 91 -23.34 6.78 -3.13
CA HIS A 91 -23.15 7.46 -4.41
C HIS A 91 -21.94 6.94 -5.18
N PHE A 92 -20.79 6.79 -4.51
CA PHE A 92 -19.56 6.32 -5.14
C PHE A 92 -19.66 4.83 -5.54
N VAL A 93 -20.27 4.00 -4.68
CA VAL A 93 -20.53 2.59 -5.00
C VAL A 93 -21.44 2.46 -6.22
N LYS A 94 -22.46 3.33 -6.36
CA LYS A 94 -23.30 3.39 -7.57
C LYS A 94 -22.47 3.74 -8.81
N LYS A 95 -21.56 4.73 -8.71
CA LYS A 95 -20.63 5.10 -9.80
C LYS A 95 -19.77 3.91 -10.23
N MET A 96 -19.22 3.16 -9.28
CA MET A 96 -18.45 1.95 -9.55
C MET A 96 -19.28 0.88 -10.26
N LYS A 97 -20.52 0.60 -9.79
CA LYS A 97 -21.41 -0.37 -10.43
C LYS A 97 -21.75 0.03 -11.86
N SER A 98 -22.04 1.30 -12.11
CA SER A 98 -22.29 1.80 -13.47
C SER A 98 -21.06 1.66 -14.38
N LEU A 99 -19.85 1.81 -13.86
CA LEU A 99 -18.63 1.56 -14.62
C LEU A 99 -18.46 0.07 -14.94
N ILE A 100 -18.68 -0.82 -13.97
CA ILE A 100 -18.59 -2.29 -14.14
C ILE A 100 -19.58 -2.75 -15.23
N GLU A 101 -20.82 -2.26 -15.19
CA GLU A 101 -21.84 -2.53 -16.18
C GLU A 101 -21.47 -1.99 -17.58
N LYS A 102 -20.98 -0.74 -17.65
CA LYS A 102 -20.51 -0.12 -18.89
C LYS A 102 -19.38 -0.92 -19.54
N GLU A 103 -18.48 -1.47 -18.75
CA GLU A 103 -17.35 -2.28 -19.23
C GLU A 103 -17.73 -3.75 -19.51
N GLY A 104 -18.94 -4.19 -19.14
CA GLY A 104 -19.45 -5.55 -19.38
C GLY A 104 -18.70 -6.63 -18.56
N ILE A 105 -18.33 -6.31 -17.33
CA ILE A 105 -17.52 -7.18 -16.45
C ILE A 105 -18.22 -7.55 -15.14
N GLU A 106 -19.55 -7.47 -15.06
CA GLU A 106 -20.33 -7.73 -13.83
C GLU A 106 -20.08 -9.13 -13.26
N GLY A 107 -19.88 -10.12 -14.12
CA GLY A 107 -19.57 -11.49 -13.72
C GLY A 107 -18.13 -11.71 -13.23
N LYS A 108 -17.24 -10.71 -13.39
CA LYS A 108 -15.81 -10.80 -13.08
C LYS A 108 -15.39 -9.93 -11.89
N VAL A 109 -16.20 -8.94 -11.51
CA VAL A 109 -15.93 -8.05 -10.37
C VAL A 109 -16.83 -8.40 -9.19
N VAL A 110 -16.21 -8.60 -8.03
CA VAL A 110 -16.93 -8.96 -6.79
C VAL A 110 -16.72 -7.86 -5.76
N LEU A 111 -17.77 -7.16 -5.38
CA LEU A 111 -17.76 -6.17 -4.31
C LEU A 111 -17.98 -6.87 -2.98
N LEU A 112 -16.92 -7.00 -2.18
CA LEU A 112 -16.91 -7.76 -0.92
C LEU A 112 -17.42 -6.96 0.29
N GLY A 113 -17.49 -5.61 0.17
CA GLY A 113 -17.74 -4.76 1.31
C GLY A 113 -16.55 -4.75 2.29
N TYR A 114 -16.79 -4.38 3.54
CA TYR A 114 -15.78 -4.43 4.59
C TYR A 114 -15.43 -5.89 4.93
N ARG A 115 -14.12 -6.18 5.03
CA ARG A 115 -13.61 -7.53 5.32
C ARG A 115 -12.65 -7.49 6.50
N THR A 116 -12.84 -8.38 7.45
CA THR A 116 -11.93 -8.59 8.59
C THR A 116 -10.81 -9.58 8.27
N ASP A 117 -11.00 -10.39 7.23
CA ASP A 117 -10.08 -11.41 6.73
C ASP A 117 -9.25 -10.93 5.51
N ALA A 118 -9.02 -9.61 5.40
CA ALA A 118 -8.28 -9.02 4.29
C ALA A 118 -6.88 -9.66 4.10
N LYS A 119 -6.20 -10.04 5.20
CA LYS A 119 -4.90 -10.72 5.16
C LYS A 119 -4.99 -12.07 4.44
N GLU A 120 -6.06 -12.84 4.65
CA GLU A 120 -6.28 -14.11 3.95
C GLU A 120 -6.56 -13.89 2.46
N LEU A 121 -7.35 -12.85 2.12
CA LEU A 121 -7.56 -12.48 0.73
C LEU A 121 -6.24 -12.09 0.05
N MET A 122 -5.35 -11.36 0.73
CA MET A 122 -4.02 -11.00 0.20
C MET A 122 -3.19 -12.25 -0.09
N ARG A 123 -3.15 -13.23 0.83
CA ARG A 123 -2.38 -14.47 0.66
C ARG A 123 -2.73 -15.24 -0.60
N LYS A 124 -3.99 -15.21 -0.99
CA LYS A 124 -4.52 -15.95 -2.14
C LYS A 124 -4.58 -15.13 -3.43
N ALA A 125 -4.50 -13.82 -3.36
CA ALA A 125 -4.53 -12.96 -4.53
C ALA A 125 -3.28 -13.14 -5.42
N VAL A 126 -3.45 -13.02 -6.73
CA VAL A 126 -2.34 -12.90 -7.67
C VAL A 126 -1.53 -11.65 -7.37
N ALA A 127 -2.21 -10.52 -7.20
CA ALA A 127 -1.61 -9.27 -6.73
C ALA A 127 -2.64 -8.36 -6.07
N LEU A 128 -2.15 -7.48 -5.18
CA LEU A 128 -2.89 -6.33 -4.69
C LEU A 128 -2.72 -5.15 -5.65
N LEU A 129 -3.83 -4.48 -6.00
CA LEU A 129 -3.83 -3.25 -6.80
C LEU A 129 -3.93 -2.03 -5.87
N MET A 130 -2.82 -1.31 -5.68
CA MET A 130 -2.74 -0.08 -4.90
C MET A 130 -2.76 1.13 -5.85
N CYS A 131 -3.95 1.59 -6.21
CA CYS A 131 -4.15 2.61 -7.24
C CYS A 131 -4.31 4.03 -6.69
N SER A 132 -4.09 4.26 -5.40
CA SER A 132 -4.28 5.56 -4.73
C SER A 132 -3.40 6.65 -5.36
N TRP A 133 -4.03 7.80 -5.69
CA TRP A 133 -3.33 8.96 -6.29
C TRP A 133 -2.44 9.69 -5.29
N HIS A 134 -2.84 9.72 -4.02
CA HIS A 134 -2.13 10.42 -2.95
C HIS A 134 -2.22 9.59 -1.67
N GLU A 135 -1.37 8.59 -1.56
CA GLU A 135 -1.27 7.79 -0.35
C GLU A 135 -0.31 8.46 0.63
N ALA A 136 -0.74 8.69 1.86
CA ALA A 136 0.13 9.25 2.88
C ALA A 136 1.25 8.29 3.27
N TYR A 137 0.90 7.02 3.51
CA TYR A 137 1.85 5.95 3.82
C TYR A 137 1.58 4.71 2.96
N GLY A 138 0.41 4.12 3.09
CA GLY A 138 0.05 2.91 2.35
C GLY A 138 0.16 1.62 3.19
N ARG A 139 -0.41 1.62 4.40
CA ARG A 139 -0.42 0.43 5.29
C ARG A 139 -0.79 -0.85 4.57
N VAL A 140 -1.80 -0.80 3.70
CA VAL A 140 -2.29 -1.96 2.93
C VAL A 140 -1.20 -2.53 2.01
N THR A 141 -0.28 -1.70 1.50
CA THR A 141 0.89 -2.15 0.74
C THR A 141 1.79 -3.02 1.62
N VAL A 142 2.13 -2.54 2.82
CA VAL A 142 2.98 -3.29 3.76
C VAL A 142 2.28 -4.57 4.24
N GLU A 143 0.97 -4.48 4.53
CA GLU A 143 0.17 -5.66 4.89
C GLU A 143 0.20 -6.72 3.79
N ALA A 144 0.11 -6.33 2.52
CA ALA A 144 0.21 -7.25 1.39
C ALA A 144 1.61 -7.88 1.28
N MET A 145 2.67 -7.07 1.39
CA MET A 145 4.06 -7.54 1.39
C MET A 145 4.28 -8.59 2.49
N MET A 146 3.79 -8.36 3.71
CA MET A 146 3.87 -9.31 4.83
C MET A 146 3.03 -10.57 4.60
N ASN A 147 1.99 -10.51 3.78
CA ASN A 147 1.08 -11.63 3.53
C ASN A 147 1.30 -12.30 2.17
N ASP A 148 2.54 -12.41 1.72
CA ASP A 148 2.93 -13.15 0.51
C ASP A 148 2.17 -12.66 -0.75
N CYS A 149 1.88 -11.37 -0.85
CA CYS A 149 1.11 -10.79 -1.96
C CYS A 149 1.95 -9.76 -2.73
N VAL A 150 2.08 -9.96 -4.03
CA VAL A 150 2.68 -8.94 -4.90
C VAL A 150 1.82 -7.69 -4.87
N VAL A 151 2.45 -6.53 -4.86
CA VAL A 151 1.76 -5.25 -4.98
C VAL A 151 2.08 -4.61 -6.33
N ILE A 152 1.03 -4.22 -7.05
CA ILE A 152 1.13 -3.32 -8.20
C ILE A 152 0.61 -1.97 -7.72
N GLY A 153 1.54 -1.05 -7.43
CA GLY A 153 1.25 0.23 -6.79
C GLY A 153 1.43 1.41 -7.74
N ARG A 154 0.58 2.44 -7.59
CA ARG A 154 0.83 3.71 -8.29
C ARG A 154 2.10 4.33 -7.77
N ASN A 155 2.96 4.82 -8.68
CA ASN A 155 4.21 5.52 -8.38
C ASN A 155 3.93 6.92 -7.82
N SER A 156 3.34 6.98 -6.64
CA SER A 156 2.87 8.23 -6.04
C SER A 156 2.77 8.12 -4.51
N GLY A 157 3.04 9.22 -3.84
CA GLY A 157 2.93 9.33 -2.37
C GLY A 157 3.78 8.31 -1.63
N GLY A 158 3.30 7.83 -0.49
CA GLY A 158 3.99 6.82 0.33
C GLY A 158 4.14 5.48 -0.38
N THR A 159 3.25 5.12 -1.32
CA THR A 159 3.35 3.85 -2.05
C THR A 159 4.68 3.71 -2.79
N SER A 160 5.16 4.79 -3.44
CA SER A 160 6.44 4.80 -4.15
C SER A 160 7.66 4.68 -3.25
N GLU A 161 7.53 4.93 -1.95
CA GLU A 161 8.60 4.77 -0.97
C GLU A 161 8.69 3.33 -0.44
N LEU A 162 7.58 2.59 -0.47
CA LEU A 162 7.48 1.23 0.04
C LEU A 162 7.95 0.20 -0.97
N ILE A 163 7.71 0.43 -2.27
CA ILE A 163 7.96 -0.52 -3.35
C ILE A 163 9.23 -0.15 -4.11
N GLU A 164 10.15 -1.09 -4.21
CA GLU A 164 11.26 -1.08 -5.15
C GLU A 164 10.81 -1.81 -6.42
N HIS A 165 10.69 -1.03 -7.52
CA HIS A 165 10.13 -1.53 -8.78
C HIS A 165 10.88 -2.76 -9.30
N GLU A 166 10.14 -3.84 -9.62
CA GLU A 166 10.63 -5.15 -10.05
C GLU A 166 11.43 -5.95 -8.99
N GLU A 167 11.72 -5.35 -7.82
CA GLU A 167 12.41 -6.03 -6.73
C GLU A 167 11.45 -6.50 -5.63
N THR A 168 10.63 -5.59 -5.11
CA THR A 168 9.68 -5.89 -4.01
C THR A 168 8.22 -5.69 -4.41
N GLY A 169 7.96 -5.44 -5.69
CA GLY A 169 6.66 -5.18 -6.28
C GLY A 169 6.79 -4.38 -7.57
N PHE A 170 5.69 -3.85 -8.05
CA PHE A 170 5.67 -3.09 -9.29
C PHE A 170 5.09 -1.71 -9.07
N LEU A 171 5.67 -0.70 -9.73
CA LEU A 171 5.18 0.67 -9.76
C LEU A 171 4.68 1.03 -11.16
N PHE A 172 3.58 1.78 -11.24
CA PHE A 172 3.02 2.28 -12.50
C PHE A 172 2.68 3.76 -12.40
N ASP A 173 2.78 4.47 -13.53
CA ASP A 173 2.43 5.89 -13.66
C ASP A 173 1.14 6.09 -14.46
N SER A 174 0.77 5.14 -15.31
CA SER A 174 -0.41 5.20 -16.18
C SER A 174 -1.26 3.95 -16.13
N ASN A 175 -2.53 4.05 -16.53
CA ASN A 175 -3.42 2.89 -16.60
C ASN A 175 -2.94 1.86 -17.63
N SER A 176 -2.28 2.27 -18.70
CA SER A 176 -1.67 1.34 -19.67
C SER A 176 -0.51 0.54 -19.07
N GLU A 177 0.29 1.14 -18.21
CA GLU A 177 1.32 0.41 -17.46
C GLU A 177 0.69 -0.54 -16.42
N LEU A 178 -0.36 -0.09 -15.72
CA LEU A 178 -1.10 -0.98 -14.81
C LEU A 178 -1.62 -2.22 -15.55
N GLU A 179 -2.21 -2.05 -16.75
CA GLU A 179 -2.68 -3.14 -17.59
C GLU A 179 -1.53 -4.09 -17.96
N ALA A 180 -0.40 -3.55 -18.41
CA ALA A 180 0.77 -4.36 -18.78
C ALA A 180 1.35 -5.13 -17.57
N LEU A 181 1.40 -4.50 -16.40
CA LEU A 181 1.88 -5.14 -15.17
C LEU A 181 0.90 -6.22 -14.67
N MET A 182 -0.41 -6.00 -14.79
CA MET A 182 -1.41 -7.02 -14.47
C MET A 182 -1.23 -8.26 -15.38
N GLU A 183 -1.02 -8.08 -16.68
CA GLU A 183 -0.73 -9.20 -17.59
C GLU A 183 0.60 -9.87 -17.23
N LYS A 184 1.66 -9.10 -16.97
CA LYS A 184 2.99 -9.60 -16.58
C LYS A 184 2.92 -10.53 -15.37
N VAL A 185 2.24 -10.14 -14.30
CA VAL A 185 2.18 -10.95 -13.06
C VAL A 185 1.31 -12.20 -13.19
N LEU A 186 0.40 -12.25 -14.18
CA LEU A 186 -0.35 -13.46 -14.49
C LEU A 186 0.50 -14.55 -15.14
N ASP A 187 1.54 -14.16 -15.87
CA ASP A 187 2.35 -15.06 -16.69
C ASP A 187 3.74 -15.34 -16.09
N MET A 188 4.14 -14.68 -14.99
CA MET A 188 5.44 -14.84 -14.36
C MET A 188 5.38 -15.53 -12.99
N ASP A 189 6.47 -16.19 -12.61
CA ASP A 189 6.69 -16.60 -11.23
C ASP A 189 7.10 -15.37 -10.38
N THR A 190 6.28 -15.04 -9.41
CA THR A 190 6.47 -13.88 -8.53
C THR A 190 7.12 -14.24 -7.18
N THR A 191 7.56 -15.48 -6.99
CA THR A 191 8.06 -15.99 -5.70
C THR A 191 9.19 -15.13 -5.15
N ILE A 192 10.21 -14.85 -5.95
CA ILE A 192 11.38 -14.04 -5.52
C ILE A 192 10.96 -12.61 -5.12
N ILE A 193 10.03 -12.00 -5.88
CA ILE A 193 9.54 -10.66 -5.57
C ILE A 193 8.77 -10.66 -4.24
N ARG A 194 7.95 -11.67 -3.99
CA ARG A 194 7.19 -11.82 -2.75
C ARG A 194 8.11 -12.03 -1.55
N ASP A 195 9.16 -12.82 -1.70
CA ASP A 195 10.16 -13.05 -0.64
C ASP A 195 10.90 -11.77 -0.28
N LYS A 196 11.43 -11.06 -1.27
CA LYS A 196 12.09 -9.77 -1.06
C LYS A 196 11.15 -8.72 -0.45
N ALA A 197 9.89 -8.68 -0.89
CA ALA A 197 8.88 -7.78 -0.34
C ALA A 197 8.63 -8.08 1.13
N ARG A 198 8.44 -9.34 1.48
CA ARG A 198 8.23 -9.80 2.86
C ARG A 198 9.43 -9.51 3.74
N GLU A 199 10.64 -9.82 3.27
CA GLU A 199 11.88 -9.51 3.97
C GLU A 199 12.01 -8.02 4.28
N LYS A 200 11.82 -7.16 3.27
CA LYS A 200 11.81 -5.70 3.46
C LYS A 200 10.76 -5.27 4.48
N ALA A 201 9.54 -5.81 4.39
CA ALA A 201 8.47 -5.43 5.29
C ALA A 201 8.76 -5.81 6.75
N ILE A 202 9.31 -6.99 6.99
CA ILE A 202 9.70 -7.46 8.33
C ILE A 202 10.83 -6.61 8.92
N HIS A 203 11.84 -6.28 8.13
CA HIS A 203 13.00 -5.53 8.60
C HIS A 203 12.74 -4.02 8.78
N SER A 204 11.66 -3.49 8.19
CA SER A 204 11.46 -2.04 8.14
C SER A 204 10.18 -1.54 8.79
N PHE A 205 9.12 -2.38 8.91
CA PHE A 205 7.77 -1.89 9.20
C PHE A 205 7.05 -2.65 10.31
N THR A 206 7.78 -3.36 11.18
CA THR A 206 7.21 -4.04 12.35
C THR A 206 7.11 -3.11 13.55
N GLU A 207 6.30 -3.51 14.55
CA GLU A 207 6.16 -2.78 15.81
C GLU A 207 7.49 -2.67 16.57
N GLU A 208 8.32 -3.71 16.51
CA GLU A 208 9.64 -3.73 17.14
C GLU A 208 10.56 -2.68 16.51
N VAL A 209 10.64 -2.66 15.17
CA VAL A 209 11.45 -1.69 14.41
C VAL A 209 10.96 -0.26 14.66
N TYR A 210 9.66 -0.06 14.62
CA TYR A 210 9.05 1.24 14.92
C TYR A 210 9.42 1.71 16.33
N GLY A 211 9.26 0.83 17.34
CA GLY A 211 9.57 1.14 18.73
C GLY A 211 11.02 1.52 18.94
N GLU A 212 11.97 0.80 18.32
CA GLU A 212 13.40 1.13 18.38
C GLU A 212 13.72 2.48 17.72
N GLN A 213 13.12 2.76 16.57
CA GLN A 213 13.33 4.04 15.87
C GLN A 213 12.71 5.20 16.66
N LEU A 214 11.49 5.03 17.19
CA LEU A 214 10.82 6.02 18.01
C LEU A 214 11.63 6.35 19.28
N LYS A 215 12.19 5.31 19.94
CA LYS A 215 13.07 5.50 21.10
C LYS A 215 14.28 6.36 20.74
N LYS A 216 14.94 6.11 19.61
CA LYS A 216 16.09 6.93 19.16
C LYS A 216 15.71 8.39 18.95
N VAL A 217 14.49 8.67 18.46
CA VAL A 217 14.00 10.05 18.32
C VAL A 217 13.91 10.74 19.69
N TYR A 218 13.31 10.07 20.68
CA TYR A 218 13.21 10.62 22.04
C TYR A 218 14.56 10.80 22.71
N ASP A 219 15.46 9.81 22.63
CA ASP A 219 16.78 9.89 23.21
C ASP A 219 17.57 11.09 22.65
N ASN A 220 17.50 11.32 21.35
CA ASN A 220 18.14 12.46 20.71
C ASN A 220 17.58 13.82 21.19
N LEU A 221 16.27 13.92 21.37
CA LEU A 221 15.62 15.13 21.87
C LEU A 221 16.02 15.43 23.31
N LEU A 222 16.07 14.42 24.18
CA LEU A 222 16.51 14.57 25.56
C LEU A 222 17.95 15.06 25.66
N ILE A 223 18.86 14.52 24.83
CA ILE A 223 20.27 14.95 24.78
C ILE A 223 20.36 16.42 24.31
N GLN A 224 19.58 16.85 23.35
CA GLN A 224 19.58 18.22 22.86
C GLN A 224 19.08 19.21 23.93
N ASN A 225 17.99 18.87 24.64
CA ASN A 225 17.43 19.72 25.68
C ASN A 225 18.39 19.86 26.89
N HIS A 226 19.13 18.81 27.27
CA HIS A 226 20.14 18.89 28.33
C HIS A 226 21.31 19.82 27.98
N LYS A 227 21.69 19.92 26.71
CA LYS A 227 22.76 20.83 26.27
C LYS A 227 22.31 22.30 26.30
N THR A 228 21.05 22.56 25.92
CA THR A 228 20.50 23.94 25.89
C THR A 228 20.26 24.49 27.30
N THR A 229 20.15 23.65 28.32
CA THR A 229 19.93 24.08 29.72
C THR A 229 21.24 24.37 30.48
N GLN A 230 22.41 24.07 29.89
CA GLN A 230 23.74 24.28 30.46
C GLN A 230 24.48 25.48 29.86
N GLU A 231 23.93 26.13 28.85
CA GLU A 231 24.35 27.42 28.30
C GLU A 231 23.48 28.57 28.87
#